data_2b1c5bbc2c426cf76478589d7cf28ddb
#
_entry.id   2b1c5bbc2c426cf76478589d7cf28ddb
#
_cell.length_a   1.000
_cell.length_b   1.000
_cell.length_c   1.000
_cell.angle_alpha   90.00
_cell.angle_beta   90.00
_cell.angle_gamma   90.00
#
_symmetry.space_group_name_H-M   'P 1'
#
loop_
_entity.id
_entity.type
_entity.pdbx_description
1 polymer ?
#
loop_
_entity_poly.entity_id
_entity_poly.type
_entity_poly.pdbx_seq_one_letter_code
_entity_poly.pdbx_strand_id
1 'polypeptide(L)'
;MKIGIVSDTHDDALNLEAALEALRAEGVTKILHCGDVCGPGLIQALAGFDVWIAQGNMDRHPGLAQVAEETLGRGRLAWLHKLTLDGYAVAMIHGDNEEMMGNMITSGQYAYVLCGHTHRRRDQTIGRTRVINPGALGGVRWQRRSFCILDLATGKTRFVKL
;
A
#
# COMPACT_ATOMS: atom_id res chain seq x y z
N MET A 1 -8.25 -14.01 4.81
CA MET A 1 -7.44 -13.64 3.62
C MET A 1 -6.20 -12.89 4.06
N LYS A 2 -5.01 -13.26 3.53
CA LYS A 2 -3.78 -12.47 3.73
C LYS A 2 -3.65 -11.44 2.60
N ILE A 3 -3.28 -10.21 2.94
CA ILE A 3 -2.97 -9.13 1.99
C ILE A 3 -1.57 -8.59 2.24
N GLY A 4 -0.87 -8.22 1.16
CA GLY A 4 0.39 -7.50 1.22
C GLY A 4 0.14 -5.99 1.21
N ILE A 5 0.79 -5.27 2.08
CA ILE A 5 0.75 -3.81 2.13
C ILE A 5 2.17 -3.32 1.88
N VAL A 6 2.36 -2.57 0.80
CA VAL A 6 3.64 -2.00 0.38
C VAL A 6 3.48 -0.49 0.15
N SER A 7 4.54 0.27 0.21
CA SER A 7 4.51 1.72 0.00
C SER A 7 5.88 2.28 -0.33
N ASP A 8 5.87 3.50 -0.91
CA ASP A 8 7.05 4.34 -1.06
C ASP A 8 8.19 3.57 -1.73
N THR A 9 7.90 3.02 -2.92
CA THR A 9 8.87 2.23 -3.69
C THR A 9 9.95 3.12 -4.33
N HIS A 10 9.58 4.34 -4.77
CA HIS A 10 10.51 5.33 -5.32
C HIS A 10 11.49 4.73 -6.35
N ASP A 11 10.95 3.97 -7.30
CA ASP A 11 11.69 3.29 -8.38
C ASP A 11 12.77 2.29 -7.89
N ASP A 12 12.73 1.84 -6.63
CA ASP A 12 13.63 0.81 -6.10
C ASP A 12 13.16 -0.60 -6.51
N ALA A 13 13.57 -1.02 -7.70
CA ALA A 13 13.18 -2.29 -8.27
C ALA A 13 13.66 -3.50 -7.44
N LEU A 14 14.85 -3.41 -6.84
CA LEU A 14 15.43 -4.53 -6.08
C LEU A 14 14.64 -4.82 -4.82
N ASN A 15 14.30 -3.78 -4.06
CA ASN A 15 13.51 -3.95 -2.85
C ASN A 15 12.06 -4.32 -3.16
N LEU A 16 11.49 -3.82 -4.26
CA LEU A 16 10.16 -4.24 -4.69
C LEU A 16 10.16 -5.74 -5.04
N GLU A 17 11.12 -6.20 -5.85
CA GLU A 17 11.20 -7.61 -6.24
C GLU A 17 11.37 -8.54 -5.03
N ALA A 18 12.27 -8.20 -4.09
CA ALA A 18 12.44 -8.95 -2.85
C ALA A 18 11.14 -9.01 -2.02
N ALA A 19 10.38 -7.90 -1.96
CA ALA A 19 9.08 -7.88 -1.29
C ALA A 19 8.06 -8.78 -2.00
N LEU A 20 8.00 -8.73 -3.34
CA LEU A 20 7.07 -9.55 -4.13
C LEU A 20 7.37 -11.04 -4.02
N GLU A 21 8.64 -11.43 -4.03
CA GLU A 21 9.06 -12.83 -3.80
C GLU A 21 8.62 -13.32 -2.43
N ALA A 22 8.86 -12.53 -1.38
CA ALA A 22 8.44 -12.88 -0.03
C ALA A 22 6.90 -12.97 0.09
N LEU A 23 6.15 -12.08 -0.57
CA LEU A 23 4.69 -12.13 -0.60
C LEU A 23 4.17 -13.38 -1.32
N ARG A 24 4.78 -13.77 -2.46
CA ARG A 24 4.44 -15.02 -3.17
C ARG A 24 4.69 -16.24 -2.29
N ALA A 25 5.84 -16.31 -1.61
CA ALA A 25 6.18 -17.41 -0.70
C ALA A 25 5.17 -17.57 0.45
N GLU A 26 4.51 -16.48 0.87
CA GLU A 26 3.46 -16.47 1.89
C GLU A 26 2.05 -16.75 1.34
N GLY A 27 1.92 -17.00 0.04
CA GLY A 27 0.64 -17.24 -0.63
C GLY A 27 -0.24 -15.98 -0.73
N VAL A 28 0.36 -14.80 -0.65
CA VAL A 28 -0.36 -13.53 -0.83
C VAL A 28 -0.60 -13.31 -2.32
N THR A 29 -1.85 -13.07 -2.69
CA THR A 29 -2.26 -12.79 -4.07
C THR A 29 -2.74 -11.36 -4.27
N LYS A 30 -3.08 -10.64 -3.19
CA LYS A 30 -3.56 -9.25 -3.23
C LYS A 30 -2.56 -8.31 -2.59
N ILE A 31 -2.22 -7.23 -3.30
CA ILE A 31 -1.32 -6.18 -2.83
C ILE A 31 -2.05 -4.83 -2.80
N LEU A 32 -1.90 -4.13 -1.70
CA LEU A 32 -2.35 -2.75 -1.52
C LEU A 32 -1.09 -1.87 -1.43
N HIS A 33 -0.82 -1.11 -2.49
CA HIS A 33 0.32 -0.21 -2.59
C HIS A 33 -0.10 1.20 -2.18
N CYS A 34 0.44 1.71 -1.09
CA CYS A 34 0.05 2.99 -0.52
C CYS A 34 0.74 4.21 -1.16
N GLY A 35 1.21 4.11 -2.41
CA GLY A 35 1.68 5.24 -3.21
C GLY A 35 3.18 5.42 -3.26
N ASP A 36 3.58 6.44 -4.03
CA ASP A 36 4.96 6.75 -4.37
C ASP A 36 5.69 5.58 -5.04
N VAL A 37 5.07 5.06 -6.11
CA VAL A 37 5.70 4.14 -7.06
C VAL A 37 6.75 4.89 -7.88
N CYS A 38 6.43 6.13 -8.26
CA CYS A 38 7.13 7.11 -9.10
C CYS A 38 7.03 6.80 -10.60
N GLY A 39 7.83 5.89 -11.13
CA GLY A 39 7.85 5.58 -12.56
C GLY A 39 6.96 4.39 -12.95
N PRO A 40 6.52 4.34 -14.23
CA PRO A 40 5.67 3.26 -14.72
C PRO A 40 6.39 1.91 -14.83
N GLY A 41 7.72 1.90 -14.83
CA GLY A 41 8.52 0.68 -15.03
C GLY A 41 8.28 -0.38 -13.95
N LEU A 42 7.95 0.01 -12.73
CA LEU A 42 7.68 -0.93 -11.65
C LEU A 42 6.26 -1.48 -11.64
N ILE A 43 5.33 -0.85 -12.35
CA ILE A 43 3.94 -1.35 -12.45
C ILE A 43 3.91 -2.75 -13.06
N GLN A 44 4.76 -3.01 -14.06
CA GLN A 44 4.83 -4.32 -14.71
C GLN A 44 5.29 -5.43 -13.77
N ALA A 45 6.17 -5.12 -12.81
CA ALA A 45 6.62 -6.08 -11.80
C ALA A 45 5.48 -6.54 -10.87
N LEU A 46 4.44 -5.72 -10.73
CA LEU A 46 3.25 -6.03 -9.93
C LEU A 46 2.26 -6.94 -10.67
N ALA A 47 2.45 -7.17 -11.97
CA ALA A 47 1.59 -8.07 -12.74
C ALA A 47 1.58 -9.48 -12.13
N GLY A 48 0.42 -10.13 -12.17
CA GLY A 48 0.21 -11.44 -11.54
C GLY A 48 -0.30 -11.39 -10.09
N PHE A 49 -0.34 -10.19 -9.48
CA PHE A 49 -1.09 -9.95 -8.25
C PHE A 49 -2.37 -9.16 -8.53
N ASP A 50 -3.35 -9.27 -7.65
CA ASP A 50 -4.51 -8.36 -7.61
C ASP A 50 -4.09 -7.09 -6.86
N VAL A 51 -3.73 -6.03 -7.61
CA VAL A 51 -3.10 -4.82 -7.05
C VAL A 51 -4.04 -3.63 -7.10
N TRP A 52 -4.01 -2.84 -6.03
CA TRP A 52 -4.60 -1.51 -5.94
C TRP A 52 -3.51 -0.54 -5.48
N ILE A 53 -3.43 0.64 -6.09
CA ILE A 53 -2.41 1.65 -5.81
C ILE A 53 -3.09 2.96 -5.43
N ALA A 54 -2.84 3.46 -4.21
CA ALA A 54 -3.14 4.84 -3.87
C ALA A 54 -2.06 5.73 -4.50
N GLN A 55 -2.46 6.75 -5.26
CA GLN A 55 -1.52 7.66 -5.88
C GLN A 55 -0.87 8.56 -4.83
N GLY A 56 0.46 8.58 -4.80
CA GLY A 56 1.24 9.43 -3.91
C GLY A 56 1.67 10.76 -4.56
N ASN A 57 2.24 11.65 -3.76
CA ASN A 57 2.67 12.98 -4.22
C ASN A 57 3.85 12.94 -5.21
N MET A 58 4.61 11.82 -5.25
CA MET A 58 5.70 11.62 -6.22
C MET A 58 5.25 10.87 -7.47
N ASP A 59 4.02 10.37 -7.54
CA ASP A 59 3.45 9.64 -8.68
C ASP A 59 3.01 10.61 -9.80
N ARG A 60 3.97 11.38 -10.34
CA ARG A 60 3.73 12.47 -11.31
C ARG A 60 4.12 12.12 -12.74
N HIS A 61 4.65 10.92 -12.99
CA HIS A 61 5.04 10.53 -14.32
C HIS A 61 3.82 10.46 -15.25
N PRO A 62 3.81 11.14 -16.41
CA PRO A 62 2.62 11.26 -17.26
C PRO A 62 2.12 9.93 -17.81
N GLY A 63 3.00 8.93 -17.96
CA GLY A 63 2.64 7.58 -18.42
C GLY A 63 2.16 6.64 -17.32
N LEU A 64 2.22 7.02 -16.04
CA LEU A 64 1.93 6.12 -14.93
C LEU A 64 0.49 5.59 -14.96
N ALA A 65 -0.47 6.48 -15.17
CA ALA A 65 -1.90 6.12 -15.18
C ALA A 65 -2.23 5.16 -16.33
N GLN A 66 -1.68 5.42 -17.53
CA GLN A 66 -1.89 4.56 -18.69
C GLN A 66 -1.32 3.15 -18.44
N VAL A 67 -0.06 3.05 -18.01
CA VAL A 67 0.58 1.76 -17.75
C VAL A 67 -0.12 1.01 -16.62
N ALA A 68 -0.59 1.71 -15.57
CA ALA A 68 -1.35 1.09 -14.51
C ALA A 68 -2.70 0.51 -15.02
N GLU A 69 -3.42 1.25 -15.89
CA GLU A 69 -4.67 0.75 -16.47
C GLU A 69 -4.44 -0.45 -17.38
N GLU A 70 -3.41 -0.41 -18.23
CA GLU A 70 -3.07 -1.50 -19.16
C GLU A 70 -2.59 -2.77 -18.43
N THR A 71 -1.85 -2.61 -17.33
CA THR A 71 -1.22 -3.75 -16.62
C THR A 71 -2.13 -4.32 -15.52
N LEU A 72 -2.76 -3.46 -14.73
CA LEU A 72 -3.50 -3.83 -13.53
C LEU A 72 -5.02 -3.77 -13.71
N GLY A 73 -5.46 -3.02 -14.72
CA GLY A 73 -6.86 -2.80 -15.01
C GLY A 73 -7.37 -1.42 -14.59
N ARG A 74 -8.53 -1.06 -15.13
CA ARG A 74 -9.14 0.26 -14.93
C ARG A 74 -9.45 0.52 -13.45
N GLY A 75 -9.15 1.74 -12.98
CA GLY A 75 -9.45 2.20 -11.64
C GLY A 75 -8.53 1.63 -10.55
N ARG A 76 -7.46 0.94 -10.93
CA ARG A 76 -6.50 0.37 -9.97
C ARG A 76 -5.51 1.40 -9.41
N LEU A 77 -5.33 2.53 -10.06
CA LEU A 77 -4.57 3.70 -9.58
C LEU A 77 -5.55 4.85 -9.33
N ALA A 78 -5.63 5.33 -8.10
CA ALA A 78 -6.46 6.47 -7.71
C ALA A 78 -5.93 7.11 -6.42
N TRP A 79 -6.28 8.37 -6.15
CA TRP A 79 -5.89 9.07 -4.93
C TRP A 79 -6.35 8.40 -3.63
N LEU A 80 -7.49 7.75 -3.70
CA LEU A 80 -8.15 7.10 -2.59
C LEU A 80 -8.85 5.84 -3.09
N HIS A 81 -8.66 4.74 -2.37
CA HIS A 81 -9.49 3.56 -2.53
C HIS A 81 -10.33 3.30 -1.29
N LYS A 82 -11.61 2.96 -1.52
CA LYS A 82 -12.54 2.48 -0.51
C LYS A 82 -12.93 1.06 -0.91
N LEU A 83 -12.44 0.09 -0.18
CA LEU A 83 -12.56 -1.33 -0.51
C LEU A 83 -13.33 -2.07 0.58
N THR A 84 -13.99 -3.15 0.21
CA THR A 84 -14.49 -4.14 1.17
C THR A 84 -13.71 -5.43 0.98
N LEU A 85 -12.96 -5.84 2.00
CA LEU A 85 -12.09 -7.02 1.97
C LEU A 85 -12.45 -7.94 3.14
N ASP A 86 -12.86 -9.17 2.86
CA ASP A 86 -13.35 -10.12 3.88
C ASP A 86 -14.40 -9.51 4.84
N GLY A 87 -15.28 -8.64 4.32
CA GLY A 87 -16.31 -7.96 5.10
C GLY A 87 -15.82 -6.71 5.86
N TYR A 88 -14.53 -6.40 5.84
CA TYR A 88 -13.99 -5.18 6.46
C TYR A 88 -13.97 -4.01 5.49
N ALA A 89 -14.45 -2.85 5.93
CA ALA A 89 -14.28 -1.59 5.21
C ALA A 89 -12.83 -1.11 5.37
N VAL A 90 -12.13 -0.95 4.25
CA VAL A 90 -10.72 -0.54 4.17
C VAL A 90 -10.61 0.72 3.34
N ALA A 91 -10.01 1.78 3.88
CA ALA A 91 -9.57 2.92 3.10
C ALA A 91 -8.05 2.83 2.86
N MET A 92 -7.62 3.18 1.65
CA MET A 92 -6.21 3.27 1.31
C MET A 92 -5.92 4.63 0.68
N ILE A 93 -4.98 5.36 1.25
CA ILE A 93 -4.56 6.70 0.83
C ILE A 93 -3.06 6.82 1.04
N HIS A 94 -2.36 7.63 0.24
CA HIS A 94 -0.91 7.80 0.44
C HIS A 94 -0.58 8.43 1.80
N GLY A 95 -1.26 9.50 2.17
CA GLY A 95 -1.10 10.12 3.49
C GLY A 95 -0.43 11.50 3.47
N ASP A 96 -0.08 12.02 2.30
CA ASP A 96 0.39 13.39 2.10
C ASP A 96 -0.70 14.44 2.35
N ASN A 97 -1.97 14.07 2.20
CA ASN A 97 -3.11 14.87 2.66
C ASN A 97 -3.52 14.43 4.08
N GLU A 98 -2.89 15.05 5.09
CA GLU A 98 -3.10 14.72 6.50
C GLU A 98 -4.55 14.97 6.96
N GLU A 99 -5.21 16.02 6.45
CA GLU A 99 -6.59 16.34 6.80
C GLU A 99 -7.54 15.24 6.30
N MET A 100 -7.42 14.85 5.04
CA MET A 100 -8.25 13.77 4.47
C MET A 100 -8.01 12.45 5.20
N MET A 101 -6.76 12.10 5.47
CA MET A 101 -6.41 10.90 6.22
C MET A 101 -6.98 10.94 7.64
N GLY A 102 -6.87 12.07 8.34
CA GLY A 102 -7.44 12.30 9.67
C GLY A 102 -8.95 12.12 9.69
N ASN A 103 -9.65 12.68 8.71
CA ASN A 103 -11.10 12.54 8.57
C ASN A 103 -11.51 11.08 8.36
N MET A 104 -10.77 10.30 7.58
CA MET A 104 -11.05 8.86 7.40
C MET A 104 -10.86 8.09 8.71
N ILE A 105 -9.77 8.34 9.43
CA ILE A 105 -9.47 7.68 10.69
C ILE A 105 -10.56 7.96 11.73
N THR A 106 -10.98 9.23 11.85
CA THR A 106 -11.94 9.65 12.89
C THR A 106 -13.40 9.39 12.53
N SER A 107 -13.71 9.15 11.26
CA SER A 107 -15.08 8.87 10.79
C SER A 107 -15.70 7.61 11.41
N GLY A 108 -14.86 6.66 11.85
CA GLY A 108 -15.30 5.36 12.34
C GLY A 108 -15.94 4.46 11.28
N GLN A 109 -15.88 4.85 9.99
CA GLN A 109 -16.46 4.08 8.88
C GLN A 109 -15.55 2.93 8.41
N TYR A 110 -14.26 3.00 8.70
CA TYR A 110 -13.26 2.04 8.23
C TYR A 110 -12.70 1.22 9.40
N ALA A 111 -12.64 -0.09 9.20
CA ALA A 111 -11.89 -0.98 10.09
C ALA A 111 -10.39 -0.75 9.97
N TYR A 112 -9.93 -0.47 8.74
CA TYR A 112 -8.53 -0.21 8.44
C TYR A 112 -8.38 1.05 7.58
N VAL A 113 -7.37 1.87 7.91
CA VAL A 113 -6.83 2.93 7.04
C VAL A 113 -5.38 2.58 6.77
N LEU A 114 -5.05 2.34 5.50
CA LEU A 114 -3.71 2.00 5.05
C LEU A 114 -3.07 3.23 4.43
N CYS A 115 -1.82 3.52 4.80
CA CYS A 115 -1.11 4.70 4.32
C CYS A 115 0.39 4.45 4.16
N GLY A 116 1.11 5.41 3.57
CA GLY A 116 2.56 5.46 3.38
C GLY A 116 3.12 6.82 3.77
N HIS A 117 3.86 7.46 2.86
CA HIS A 117 4.37 8.83 2.90
C HIS A 117 5.44 9.11 3.95
N THR A 118 5.22 8.72 5.19
CA THR A 118 6.17 9.02 6.29
C THR A 118 7.41 8.14 6.28
N HIS A 119 7.44 7.08 5.47
CA HIS A 119 8.47 6.04 5.42
C HIS A 119 8.71 5.35 6.78
N ARG A 120 7.75 5.42 7.69
CA ARG A 120 7.85 4.86 9.06
C ARG A 120 6.74 3.86 9.29
N ARG A 121 7.11 2.68 9.79
CA ARG A 121 6.13 1.67 10.18
C ARG A 121 5.20 2.20 11.24
N ARG A 122 3.93 1.92 11.06
CA ARG A 122 2.87 2.23 12.02
C ARG A 122 1.86 1.09 12.05
N ASP A 123 1.43 0.75 13.23
CA ASP A 123 0.30 -0.15 13.48
C ASP A 123 -0.35 0.30 14.77
N GLN A 124 -1.42 1.05 14.65
CA GLN A 124 -2.06 1.72 15.79
C GLN A 124 -3.56 1.77 15.59
N THR A 125 -4.32 1.45 16.63
CA THR A 125 -5.77 1.63 16.65
C THR A 125 -6.10 3.01 17.22
N ILE A 126 -6.91 3.76 16.48
CA ILE A 126 -7.45 5.07 16.86
C ILE A 126 -8.96 4.98 16.78
N GLY A 127 -9.63 5.07 17.92
CA GLY A 127 -11.07 4.81 18.00
C GLY A 127 -11.39 3.39 17.55
N ARG A 128 -12.14 3.25 16.45
CA ARG A 128 -12.51 1.96 15.84
C ARG A 128 -11.66 1.59 14.64
N THR A 129 -10.77 2.47 14.21
CA THR A 129 -9.98 2.33 12.98
C THR A 129 -8.55 1.93 13.31
N ARG A 130 -8.05 0.87 12.68
CA ARG A 130 -6.65 0.50 12.74
C ARG A 130 -5.89 1.12 11.59
N VAL A 131 -4.88 1.91 11.91
CA VAL A 131 -4.03 2.61 10.95
C VAL A 131 -2.74 1.83 10.75
N ILE A 132 -2.45 1.44 9.49
CA ILE A 132 -1.25 0.68 9.15
C ILE A 132 -0.45 1.43 8.10
N ASN A 133 0.84 1.64 8.39
CA ASN A 133 1.84 2.09 7.42
C ASN A 133 2.93 1.01 7.36
N PRO A 134 3.22 0.42 6.19
CA PRO A 134 4.16 -0.69 6.08
C PRO A 134 5.63 -0.27 6.21
N GLY A 135 5.92 1.03 6.27
CA GLY A 135 7.24 1.59 6.03
C GLY A 135 7.47 1.83 4.54
N ALA A 136 8.72 1.93 4.11
CA ALA A 136 9.07 2.24 2.74
C ALA A 136 9.97 1.16 2.12
N LEU A 137 9.78 0.88 0.83
CA LEU A 137 10.67 0.03 0.05
C LEU A 137 11.84 0.82 -0.57
N GLY A 138 11.65 2.12 -0.85
CA GLY A 138 12.64 3.01 -1.44
C GLY A 138 12.70 4.38 -0.79
N GLY A 139 13.20 5.38 -1.52
CA GLY A 139 13.26 6.77 -1.10
C GLY A 139 14.13 7.03 0.13
N VAL A 140 13.85 8.12 0.85
CA VAL A 140 14.59 8.50 2.07
C VAL A 140 14.46 7.41 3.13
N ARG A 141 15.58 7.03 3.73
CA ARG A 141 15.65 5.92 4.68
C ARG A 141 15.64 6.40 6.13
N TRP A 142 14.47 6.37 6.75
CA TRP A 142 14.31 6.62 8.19
C TRP A 142 14.42 5.35 9.03
N GLN A 143 14.01 4.22 8.46
CA GLN A 143 14.00 2.92 9.09
C GLN A 143 14.53 1.87 8.09
N ARG A 144 14.78 0.65 8.55
CA ARG A 144 15.06 -0.48 7.67
C ARG A 144 13.86 -0.70 6.72
N ARG A 145 14.15 -0.93 5.42
CA ARG A 145 13.15 -1.21 4.39
C ARG A 145 12.21 -2.31 4.85
N SER A 146 10.95 -2.14 4.56
CA SER A 146 9.93 -3.07 5.02
C SER A 146 8.64 -2.98 4.24
N PHE A 147 7.88 -4.05 4.31
CA PHE A 147 6.48 -4.13 3.94
C PHE A 147 5.70 -4.85 5.05
N CYS A 148 4.38 -4.91 4.93
CA CYS A 148 3.52 -5.55 5.93
C CYS A 148 2.65 -6.63 5.29
N ILE A 149 2.45 -7.73 5.99
CA ILE A 149 1.42 -8.73 5.69
C ILE A 149 0.35 -8.60 6.78
N LEU A 150 -0.89 -8.38 6.35
CA LEU A 150 -2.07 -8.36 7.21
C LEU A 150 -2.92 -9.60 6.92
N ASP A 151 -3.16 -10.41 7.93
CA ASP A 151 -4.15 -11.48 7.85
C ASP A 151 -5.49 -10.96 8.38
N LEU A 152 -6.43 -10.71 7.48
CA LEU A 152 -7.75 -10.16 7.81
C LEU A 152 -8.59 -11.11 8.68
N ALA A 153 -8.39 -12.43 8.56
CA ALA A 153 -9.15 -13.41 9.34
C ALA A 153 -8.78 -13.38 10.83
N THR A 154 -7.52 -13.08 11.14
CA THR A 154 -7.01 -13.05 12.52
C THR A 154 -6.71 -11.65 13.02
N GLY A 155 -6.71 -10.65 12.15
CA GLY A 155 -6.27 -9.29 12.43
C GLY A 155 -4.76 -9.16 12.71
N LYS A 156 -3.97 -10.21 12.49
CA LYS A 156 -2.52 -10.17 12.76
C LYS A 156 -1.77 -9.45 11.65
N THR A 157 -0.85 -8.56 12.04
CA THR A 157 0.11 -7.92 11.15
C THR A 157 1.51 -8.47 11.37
N ARG A 158 2.28 -8.55 10.30
CA ARG A 158 3.69 -8.88 10.33
C ARG A 158 4.48 -7.93 9.43
N PHE A 159 5.35 -7.14 10.01
CA PHE A 159 6.30 -6.32 9.25
C PHE A 159 7.49 -7.18 8.85
N VAL A 160 7.70 -7.31 7.56
CA VAL A 160 8.87 -7.99 6.99
C VAL A 160 9.93 -6.94 6.66
N LYS A 161 11.13 -7.11 7.19
CA LYS A 161 12.28 -6.22 6.97
C LYS A 161 13.18 -6.83 5.91
N LEU A 162 13.56 -6.02 4.92
CA LEU A 162 14.49 -6.36 3.86
C LEU A 162 15.93 -6.03 4.25
#